data_4b54d66362859c02a4f16bbdfedc25a6
#
_entry.id   4b54d66362859c02a4f16bbdfedc25a6
#
_cell.length_a   1.000
_cell.length_b   1.000
_cell.length_c   1.000
_cell.angle_alpha   90.00
_cell.angle_beta   90.00
_cell.angle_gamma   90.00
#
_symmetry.space_group_name_H-M   'P 1'
#
loop_
_entity.id
_entity.type
_entity.pdbx_description
1 polymer ?
#
loop_
_entity_poly.entity_id
_entity_poly.type
_entity_poly.pdbx_seq_one_letter_code
_entity_poly.pdbx_strand_id
1 'polypeptide(L)'
;MENPKVFISYSWHPEKNKIWVQRLAERLMQDGVNVKLDVWDLKHGHDKYVFMEQMVKDPDIKKVLVICNEDYARKADDRTGGVGTESTIMSSDIYSLAEQTKFIPILVEKKNGEPCLPTFLKSRMYIDMSSNDIYELGYDQLLRDIYEKPLLRKPALGKMPSYLAADEPVLLSTAYEQRMLKEKVAESTNLQTLIARYCDKLIESLDQFKVTFRGGKTSDLIEMIEKSIASMQVVNNDFMTFVDTVASNTECTGKQFVDFFEKLLQYYEDKDIELASSTDSWHLCNDNYRFFNYELFLSFSAIMLKHERFDIIKEVI
;
A
#
# COMPACT_ATOMS: atom_id res chain seq x y z
N MET A 1 25.59 -9.76 -0.16
CA MET A 1 24.51 -9.97 0.86
C MET A 1 24.99 -11.08 1.79
N GLU A 2 24.84 -10.88 3.08
CA GLU A 2 25.21 -11.91 4.06
C GLU A 2 24.17 -13.04 4.00
N ASN A 3 24.64 -14.30 4.07
CA ASN A 3 23.75 -15.47 4.00
C ASN A 3 22.88 -15.52 5.27
N PRO A 4 21.54 -15.56 5.16
CA PRO A 4 20.68 -15.60 6.35
C PRO A 4 20.93 -16.89 7.15
N LYS A 5 21.02 -16.76 8.48
CA LYS A 5 21.15 -17.91 9.38
C LYS A 5 19.76 -18.33 9.87
N VAL A 6 19.48 -19.63 9.84
CA VAL A 6 18.26 -20.21 10.39
C VAL A 6 18.58 -21.38 11.30
N PHE A 7 17.72 -21.61 12.29
CA PHE A 7 17.78 -22.78 13.15
C PHE A 7 16.54 -23.66 12.90
N ILE A 8 16.70 -24.99 12.90
CA ILE A 8 15.60 -25.93 12.72
C ILE A 8 15.32 -26.67 14.03
N SER A 9 14.09 -26.49 14.54
CA SER A 9 13.55 -27.23 15.68
C SER A 9 12.59 -28.32 15.18
N TYR A 10 12.84 -29.57 15.54
CA TYR A 10 12.08 -30.71 15.06
C TYR A 10 12.09 -31.88 16.04
N SER A 11 11.18 -32.86 15.85
CA SER A 11 11.19 -34.11 16.58
C SER A 11 12.04 -35.17 15.86
N TRP A 12 12.87 -35.90 16.62
CA TRP A 12 13.67 -37.00 16.09
C TRP A 12 12.85 -38.22 15.67
N HIS A 13 11.63 -38.33 16.15
CA HIS A 13 10.71 -39.40 15.83
C HIS A 13 9.50 -38.89 14.99
N PRO A 14 9.00 -39.74 14.10
CA PRO A 14 9.59 -40.99 13.61
C PRO A 14 10.85 -40.73 12.76
N GLU A 15 11.70 -41.74 12.52
CA GLU A 15 12.97 -41.58 11.78
C GLU A 15 12.77 -40.95 10.39
N LYS A 16 11.64 -41.22 9.73
CA LYS A 16 11.28 -40.56 8.46
C LYS A 16 11.31 -39.03 8.56
N ASN A 17 10.93 -38.47 9.72
CA ASN A 17 10.92 -37.03 9.96
C ASN A 17 12.34 -36.47 10.01
N LYS A 18 13.25 -37.16 10.67
CA LYS A 18 14.67 -36.78 10.74
C LYS A 18 15.31 -36.74 9.36
N ILE A 19 15.06 -37.77 8.52
CA ILE A 19 15.54 -37.83 7.14
C ILE A 19 14.96 -36.67 6.31
N TRP A 20 13.67 -36.37 6.47
CA TRP A 20 13.01 -35.26 5.79
C TRP A 20 13.65 -33.92 6.17
N VAL A 21 13.89 -33.67 7.47
CA VAL A 21 14.53 -32.45 7.97
C VAL A 21 15.95 -32.30 7.45
N GLN A 22 16.73 -33.37 7.40
CA GLN A 22 18.10 -33.34 6.85
C GLN A 22 18.07 -32.93 5.37
N ARG A 23 17.18 -33.49 4.56
CA ARG A 23 17.01 -33.09 3.14
C ARG A 23 16.59 -31.63 2.97
N LEU A 24 15.68 -31.15 3.82
CA LEU A 24 15.29 -29.74 3.82
C LEU A 24 16.48 -28.84 4.16
N ALA A 25 17.24 -29.20 5.19
CA ALA A 25 18.41 -28.45 5.64
C ALA A 25 19.51 -28.40 4.54
N GLU A 26 19.79 -29.53 3.89
CA GLU A 26 20.74 -29.63 2.78
C GLU A 26 20.31 -28.74 1.60
N ARG A 27 19.02 -28.77 1.25
CA ARG A 27 18.47 -27.95 0.18
C ARG A 27 18.54 -26.46 0.49
N LEU A 28 18.21 -26.05 1.71
CA LEU A 28 18.35 -24.67 2.17
C LEU A 28 19.80 -24.19 2.10
N MET A 29 20.77 -25.06 2.48
CA MET A 29 22.18 -24.73 2.35
C MET A 29 22.64 -24.58 0.90
N GLN A 30 22.12 -25.40 -0.03
CA GLN A 30 22.37 -25.24 -1.47
C GLN A 30 21.83 -23.92 -2.02
N ASP A 31 20.72 -23.44 -1.47
CA ASP A 31 20.10 -22.16 -1.82
C ASP A 31 20.66 -20.97 -1.01
N GLY A 32 21.81 -21.15 -0.33
CA GLY A 32 22.56 -20.08 0.33
C GLY A 32 22.11 -19.72 1.74
N VAL A 33 21.25 -20.50 2.37
CA VAL A 33 20.83 -20.31 3.76
C VAL A 33 21.80 -21.02 4.70
N ASN A 34 22.35 -20.33 5.70
CA ASN A 34 23.20 -20.94 6.72
C ASN A 34 22.33 -21.64 7.79
N VAL A 35 22.21 -22.95 7.68
CA VAL A 35 21.34 -23.75 8.54
C VAL A 35 22.08 -24.22 9.79
N LYS A 36 21.51 -23.97 10.96
CA LYS A 36 21.89 -24.55 12.25
C LYS A 36 20.98 -25.75 12.53
N LEU A 37 21.58 -26.92 12.65
CA LEU A 37 20.90 -28.17 12.91
C LEU A 37 21.61 -28.94 14.01
N ASP A 38 20.86 -29.47 14.96
CA ASP A 38 21.42 -30.18 16.13
C ASP A 38 22.38 -31.31 15.77
N VAL A 39 22.06 -32.13 14.78
CA VAL A 39 22.92 -33.24 14.33
C VAL A 39 24.27 -32.77 13.75
N TRP A 40 24.41 -31.50 13.38
CA TRP A 40 25.63 -30.92 12.84
C TRP A 40 26.38 -30.04 13.87
N ASP A 41 25.62 -29.28 14.66
CA ASP A 41 26.17 -28.23 15.51
C ASP A 41 26.25 -28.62 17.01
N LEU A 42 25.42 -29.59 17.46
CA LEU A 42 25.44 -30.06 18.85
C LEU A 42 26.52 -31.13 19.08
N LYS A 43 27.47 -30.85 19.96
CA LYS A 43 28.56 -31.76 20.26
C LYS A 43 28.25 -32.61 21.51
N HIS A 44 28.90 -33.77 21.62
CA HIS A 44 28.81 -34.58 22.82
C HIS A 44 29.22 -33.78 24.06
N GLY A 45 28.44 -33.89 25.13
CA GLY A 45 28.64 -33.15 26.38
C GLY A 45 27.95 -31.78 26.46
N HIS A 46 27.38 -31.27 25.34
CA HIS A 46 26.57 -30.08 25.40
C HIS A 46 25.18 -30.39 25.97
N ASP A 47 24.68 -29.45 26.78
CA ASP A 47 23.27 -29.44 27.18
C ASP A 47 22.41 -29.00 26.01
N LYS A 48 21.51 -29.86 25.61
CA LYS A 48 20.64 -29.63 24.46
C LYS A 48 19.61 -28.50 24.71
N TYR A 49 19.13 -28.33 25.95
CA TYR A 49 18.19 -27.27 26.30
C TYR A 49 18.87 -25.90 26.24
N VAL A 50 20.08 -25.81 26.78
CA VAL A 50 20.91 -24.59 26.69
C VAL A 50 21.22 -24.26 25.23
N PHE A 51 21.50 -25.25 24.40
CA PHE A 51 21.72 -25.05 22.97
C PHE A 51 20.47 -24.45 22.27
N MET A 52 19.28 -25.00 22.53
CA MET A 52 18.01 -24.47 21.98
C MET A 52 17.77 -23.02 22.41
N GLU A 53 17.93 -22.74 23.68
CA GLU A 53 17.76 -21.39 24.23
C GLU A 53 18.72 -20.40 23.58
N GLN A 54 19.98 -20.79 23.41
CA GLN A 54 21.00 -19.99 22.72
C GLN A 54 20.61 -19.72 21.29
N MET A 55 20.15 -20.72 20.50
CA MET A 55 19.72 -20.53 19.10
C MET A 55 18.54 -19.59 18.99
N VAL A 56 17.59 -19.66 19.93
CA VAL A 56 16.43 -18.77 19.94
C VAL A 56 16.81 -17.33 20.30
N LYS A 57 17.74 -17.14 21.23
CA LYS A 57 18.21 -15.82 21.69
C LYS A 57 19.25 -15.17 20.78
N ASP A 58 19.95 -15.95 19.96
CA ASP A 58 21.02 -15.46 19.09
C ASP A 58 20.44 -14.45 18.06
N PRO A 59 20.91 -13.20 18.05
CA PRO A 59 20.43 -12.18 17.10
C PRO A 59 20.84 -12.48 15.65
N ASP A 60 21.88 -13.29 15.44
CA ASP A 60 22.31 -13.70 14.11
C ASP A 60 21.34 -14.71 13.47
N ILE A 61 20.62 -15.49 14.29
CA ILE A 61 19.59 -16.40 13.80
C ILE A 61 18.35 -15.58 13.39
N LYS A 62 18.18 -15.43 12.08
CA LYS A 62 17.07 -14.63 11.51
C LYS A 62 15.72 -15.32 11.69
N LYS A 63 15.67 -16.63 11.48
CA LYS A 63 14.42 -17.41 11.58
C LYS A 63 14.66 -18.74 12.29
N VAL A 64 13.67 -19.17 13.07
CA VAL A 64 13.61 -20.49 13.70
C VAL A 64 12.49 -21.27 12.99
N LEU A 65 12.85 -22.33 12.28
CA LEU A 65 11.92 -23.18 11.54
C LEU A 65 11.42 -24.28 12.49
N VAL A 66 10.12 -24.29 12.74
CA VAL A 66 9.49 -25.26 13.65
C VAL A 66 8.78 -26.33 12.85
N ILE A 67 9.36 -27.53 12.78
CA ILE A 67 8.81 -28.63 11.98
C ILE A 67 7.72 -29.34 12.77
N CYS A 68 6.46 -29.13 12.37
CA CYS A 68 5.27 -29.56 13.09
C CYS A 68 4.72 -30.88 12.51
N ASN A 69 4.85 -31.94 13.31
CA ASN A 69 4.20 -33.24 13.12
C ASN A 69 3.47 -33.65 14.41
N GLU A 70 2.77 -34.76 14.43
CA GLU A 70 2.01 -35.24 15.59
C GLU A 70 2.91 -35.43 16.83
N ASP A 71 4.10 -36.03 16.65
CA ASP A 71 5.04 -36.27 17.75
C ASP A 71 5.60 -34.96 18.33
N TYR A 72 5.93 -33.99 17.47
CA TYR A 72 6.38 -32.66 17.91
C TYR A 72 5.28 -31.94 18.69
N ALA A 73 4.04 -31.90 18.16
CA ALA A 73 2.92 -31.24 18.81
C ALA A 73 2.65 -31.82 20.21
N ARG A 74 2.53 -33.14 20.29
CA ARG A 74 2.31 -33.84 21.57
C ARG A 74 3.41 -33.52 22.58
N LYS A 75 4.68 -33.67 22.20
CA LYS A 75 5.82 -33.44 23.09
C LYS A 75 5.99 -31.97 23.51
N ALA A 76 5.64 -31.04 22.63
CA ALA A 76 5.67 -29.61 22.93
C ALA A 76 4.58 -29.23 23.94
N ASP A 77 3.39 -29.80 23.81
CA ASP A 77 2.26 -29.59 24.72
C ASP A 77 2.47 -30.27 26.09
N ASP A 78 3.07 -31.47 26.11
CA ASP A 78 3.39 -32.19 27.35
C ASP A 78 4.48 -31.49 28.21
N ARG A 79 5.25 -30.55 27.62
CA ARG A 79 6.32 -29.81 28.30
C ARG A 79 5.88 -28.64 29.19
N THR A 80 4.61 -28.45 29.44
CA THR A 80 4.11 -27.42 30.37
C THR A 80 4.58 -27.58 31.83
N GLY A 81 5.49 -28.56 32.12
CA GLY A 81 6.05 -28.83 33.42
C GLY A 81 7.57 -29.07 33.51
N GLY A 82 8.35 -28.78 32.47
CA GLY A 82 9.84 -28.77 32.55
C GLY A 82 10.54 -30.12 32.53
N VAL A 83 9.87 -31.26 32.31
CA VAL A 83 10.45 -32.60 32.33
C VAL A 83 10.18 -33.33 31.01
N GLY A 84 11.14 -33.36 30.10
CA GLY A 84 11.10 -34.17 28.89
C GLY A 84 12.47 -34.37 28.27
N THR A 85 12.82 -35.61 27.97
CA THR A 85 14.16 -36.07 27.55
C THR A 85 14.54 -35.76 26.10
N GLU A 86 13.63 -35.25 25.24
CA GLU A 86 13.95 -34.83 23.88
C GLU A 86 14.03 -33.32 23.74
N SER A 87 15.20 -32.88 23.48
CA SER A 87 15.69 -31.53 23.74
C SER A 87 15.64 -30.57 22.55
N THR A 88 15.29 -31.05 21.39
CA THR A 88 15.17 -30.22 20.17
C THR A 88 13.75 -29.66 19.94
N ILE A 89 12.82 -30.00 20.83
CA ILE A 89 11.45 -29.53 20.81
C ILE A 89 11.30 -28.30 21.67
N MET A 90 10.79 -27.22 21.06
CA MET A 90 10.58 -25.94 21.71
C MET A 90 9.41 -26.00 22.69
N SER A 91 9.60 -25.47 23.90
CA SER A 91 8.51 -25.23 24.84
C SER A 91 7.88 -23.85 24.61
N SER A 92 6.68 -23.62 25.17
CA SER A 92 6.05 -22.30 25.20
C SER A 92 6.94 -21.25 25.85
N ASP A 93 7.73 -21.63 26.86
CA ASP A 93 8.63 -20.73 27.58
C ASP A 93 9.77 -20.25 26.68
N ILE A 94 10.44 -21.16 25.95
CA ILE A 94 11.49 -20.82 24.98
C ILE A 94 10.91 -19.95 23.85
N TYR A 95 9.71 -20.28 23.37
CA TYR A 95 9.01 -19.50 22.35
C TYR A 95 8.76 -18.05 22.79
N SER A 96 8.50 -17.82 24.07
CA SER A 96 8.27 -16.48 24.64
C SER A 96 9.55 -15.61 24.75
N LEU A 97 10.74 -16.20 24.60
CA LEU A 97 12.03 -15.50 24.74
C LEU A 97 12.42 -14.64 23.53
N ALA A 98 11.75 -14.78 22.41
CA ALA A 98 12.05 -14.04 21.18
C ALA A 98 10.79 -13.49 20.53
N GLU A 99 10.99 -12.53 19.61
CA GLU A 99 9.87 -11.98 18.82
C GLU A 99 9.17 -13.06 18.01
N GLN A 100 7.85 -12.98 17.94
CA GLN A 100 7.01 -13.96 17.26
C GLN A 100 7.31 -14.10 15.77
N THR A 101 7.76 -13.03 15.12
CA THR A 101 8.17 -13.01 13.70
C THR A 101 9.44 -13.82 13.41
N LYS A 102 10.17 -14.19 14.46
CA LYS A 102 11.36 -15.05 14.35
C LYS A 102 11.00 -16.50 14.04
N PHE A 103 9.77 -16.94 14.38
CA PHE A 103 9.37 -18.34 14.26
C PHE A 103 8.51 -18.57 13.02
N ILE A 104 8.87 -19.58 12.21
CA ILE A 104 8.11 -20.04 11.05
C ILE A 104 7.65 -21.47 11.31
N PRO A 105 6.37 -21.71 11.60
CA PRO A 105 5.83 -23.06 11.70
C PRO A 105 5.73 -23.69 10.30
N ILE A 106 6.28 -24.91 10.15
CA ILE A 106 6.22 -25.69 8.93
C ILE A 106 5.43 -26.97 9.22
N LEU A 107 4.26 -27.09 8.63
CA LEU A 107 3.40 -28.24 8.78
C LEU A 107 3.86 -29.37 7.85
N VAL A 108 4.22 -30.53 8.41
CA VAL A 108 4.65 -31.71 7.65
C VAL A 108 3.71 -32.91 7.80
N GLU A 109 2.71 -32.82 8.68
CA GLU A 109 1.76 -33.88 8.94
C GLU A 109 0.37 -33.35 9.32
N LYS A 110 -0.66 -33.99 8.80
CA LYS A 110 -2.07 -33.78 9.18
C LYS A 110 -2.64 -35.07 9.75
N LYS A 111 -3.46 -34.97 10.79
CA LYS A 111 -4.20 -36.11 11.37
C LYS A 111 -5.69 -35.87 11.21
N ASN A 112 -6.38 -36.78 10.54
CA ASN A 112 -7.82 -36.64 10.23
C ASN A 112 -8.18 -35.32 9.50
N GLY A 113 -7.28 -34.81 8.65
CA GLY A 113 -7.46 -33.53 7.95
C GLY A 113 -7.05 -32.30 8.75
N GLU A 114 -6.80 -32.41 10.05
CA GLU A 114 -6.40 -31.31 10.94
C GLU A 114 -4.87 -31.17 11.01
N PRO A 115 -4.33 -29.91 11.06
CA PRO A 115 -2.91 -29.68 11.16
C PRO A 115 -2.35 -30.07 12.53
N CYS A 116 -1.24 -30.82 12.54
CA CYS A 116 -0.54 -31.22 13.75
C CYS A 116 0.36 -30.10 14.28
N LEU A 117 -0.23 -29.07 14.90
CA LEU A 117 0.48 -27.92 15.49
C LEU A 117 0.46 -27.97 17.02
N PRO A 118 1.57 -27.61 17.70
CA PRO A 118 1.56 -27.36 19.14
C PRO A 118 0.53 -26.29 19.53
N THR A 119 -0.03 -26.39 20.72
CA THR A 119 -1.09 -25.50 21.20
C THR A 119 -0.72 -24.02 21.10
N PHE A 120 0.52 -23.65 21.40
CA PHE A 120 1.01 -22.27 21.35
C PHE A 120 1.23 -21.75 19.90
N LEU A 121 1.19 -22.64 18.88
CA LEU A 121 1.29 -22.28 17.46
C LEU A 121 -0.05 -22.37 16.69
N LYS A 122 -1.12 -22.89 17.29
CA LYS A 122 -2.40 -23.12 16.59
C LYS A 122 -3.02 -21.86 15.99
N SER A 123 -2.78 -20.70 16.58
CA SER A 123 -3.29 -19.40 16.08
C SER A 123 -2.34 -18.74 15.08
N ARG A 124 -1.24 -19.38 14.69
CA ARG A 124 -0.22 -18.83 13.80
C ARG A 124 -0.43 -19.26 12.36
N MET A 125 -0.08 -18.35 11.45
CA MET A 125 0.11 -18.75 10.06
C MET A 125 1.29 -19.73 9.96
N TYR A 126 1.12 -20.78 9.18
CA TYR A 126 2.13 -21.79 8.94
C TYR A 126 2.32 -22.03 7.44
N ILE A 127 3.46 -22.57 7.08
CA ILE A 127 3.75 -23.03 5.72
C ILE A 127 3.38 -24.52 5.66
N ASP A 128 2.48 -24.88 4.74
CA ASP A 128 2.06 -26.27 4.55
C ASP A 128 2.99 -26.99 3.56
N MET A 129 3.72 -27.99 4.08
CA MET A 129 4.59 -28.89 3.31
C MET A 129 4.23 -30.37 3.57
N SER A 130 2.97 -30.64 3.93
CA SER A 130 2.51 -31.97 4.38
C SER A 130 2.29 -32.99 3.25
N SER A 131 2.34 -32.57 1.98
CA SER A 131 2.24 -33.47 0.83
C SER A 131 3.22 -33.07 -0.28
N ASN A 132 3.54 -34.02 -1.16
CA ASN A 132 4.46 -33.78 -2.27
C ASN A 132 3.94 -32.71 -3.24
N ASP A 133 2.62 -32.63 -3.44
CA ASP A 133 2.01 -31.71 -4.41
C ASP A 133 2.17 -30.23 -4.00
N ILE A 134 2.25 -29.97 -2.71
CA ILE A 134 2.38 -28.60 -2.16
C ILE A 134 3.78 -28.27 -1.65
N TYR A 135 4.67 -29.27 -1.62
CA TYR A 135 6.03 -29.13 -1.07
C TYR A 135 6.82 -27.99 -1.76
N GLU A 136 6.84 -27.97 -3.09
CA GLU A 136 7.61 -26.97 -3.85
C GLU A 136 7.06 -25.56 -3.65
N LEU A 137 5.74 -25.41 -3.58
CA LEU A 137 5.08 -24.12 -3.29
C LEU A 137 5.44 -23.64 -1.87
N GLY A 138 5.36 -24.55 -0.88
CA GLY A 138 5.74 -24.25 0.49
C GLY A 138 7.23 -23.91 0.62
N TYR A 139 8.09 -24.59 -0.12
CA TYR A 139 9.51 -24.33 -0.14
C TYR A 139 9.85 -22.93 -0.72
N ASP A 140 9.24 -22.55 -1.84
CA ASP A 140 9.39 -21.19 -2.40
C ASP A 140 8.93 -20.11 -1.42
N GLN A 141 7.80 -20.34 -0.74
CA GLN A 141 7.30 -19.45 0.30
C GLN A 141 8.28 -19.33 1.47
N LEU A 142 8.84 -20.46 1.92
CA LEU A 142 9.84 -20.50 2.99
C LEU A 142 11.09 -19.69 2.63
N LEU A 143 11.64 -19.87 1.43
CA LEU A 143 12.79 -19.10 0.97
C LEU A 143 12.49 -17.60 0.92
N ARG A 144 11.31 -17.20 0.43
CA ARG A 144 10.90 -15.79 0.41
C ARG A 144 10.81 -15.19 1.80
N ASP A 145 10.31 -15.94 2.78
CA ASP A 145 10.21 -15.49 4.17
C ASP A 145 11.58 -15.37 4.82
N ILE A 146 12.50 -16.31 4.54
CA ILE A 146 13.88 -16.26 5.04
C ILE A 146 14.67 -15.08 4.45
N TYR A 147 14.51 -14.81 3.15
CA TYR A 147 15.18 -13.73 2.44
C TYR A 147 14.43 -12.39 2.50
N GLU A 148 13.28 -12.32 3.17
CA GLU A 148 12.41 -11.14 3.27
C GLU A 148 12.03 -10.56 1.89
N LYS A 149 11.75 -11.46 0.93
CA LYS A 149 11.36 -11.13 -0.44
C LYS A 149 9.96 -11.68 -0.78
N PRO A 150 8.91 -11.13 -0.17
CA PRO A 150 7.56 -11.61 -0.40
C PRO A 150 7.16 -11.44 -1.88
N LEU A 151 6.32 -12.39 -2.36
CA LEU A 151 5.78 -12.35 -3.72
C LEU A 151 4.93 -11.08 -3.95
N LEU A 152 4.09 -10.76 -2.96
CA LEU A 152 3.27 -9.54 -2.97
C LEU A 152 3.94 -8.50 -2.07
N ARG A 153 4.46 -7.44 -2.69
CA ARG A 153 5.06 -6.32 -1.95
C ARG A 153 3.99 -5.28 -1.62
N LYS A 154 4.00 -4.81 -0.37
CA LYS A 154 3.17 -3.66 0.00
C LYS A 154 3.60 -2.46 -0.84
N PRO A 155 2.67 -1.79 -1.56
CA PRO A 155 3.01 -0.60 -2.32
C PRO A 155 3.51 0.52 -1.39
N ALA A 156 4.28 1.44 -1.95
CA ALA A 156 4.71 2.62 -1.21
C ALA A 156 3.49 3.44 -0.76
N LEU A 157 3.59 4.04 0.41
CA LEU A 157 2.54 4.92 0.91
C LEU A 157 2.43 6.15 -0.01
N GLY A 158 1.24 6.43 -0.50
CA GLY A 158 0.94 7.64 -1.25
C GLY A 158 0.98 8.89 -0.33
N LYS A 159 0.94 10.07 -0.95
CA LYS A 159 0.79 11.33 -0.23
C LYS A 159 -0.68 11.50 0.21
N MET A 160 -0.87 12.22 1.32
CA MET A 160 -2.20 12.65 1.73
C MET A 160 -2.84 13.49 0.61
N PRO A 161 -4.12 13.27 0.27
CA PRO A 161 -4.83 14.10 -0.70
C PRO A 161 -4.76 15.59 -0.32
N SER A 162 -4.53 16.47 -1.31
CA SER A 162 -4.33 17.90 -1.08
C SER A 162 -5.53 18.57 -0.41
N TYR A 163 -6.75 18.12 -0.71
CA TYR A 163 -7.97 18.65 -0.11
C TYR A 163 -8.12 18.36 1.39
N LEU A 164 -7.39 17.34 1.91
CA LEU A 164 -7.34 17.02 3.34
C LEU A 164 -6.20 17.79 4.06
N ALA A 165 -5.25 18.35 3.30
CA ALA A 165 -4.14 19.11 3.84
C ALA A 165 -4.45 20.61 3.94
N ALA A 166 -5.59 21.09 3.42
CA ALA A 166 -6.01 22.48 3.49
C ALA A 166 -6.52 22.83 4.91
N ASP A 167 -6.21 24.02 5.38
CA ASP A 167 -6.66 24.53 6.69
C ASP A 167 -8.19 24.74 6.73
N GLU A 168 -8.82 25.05 5.58
CA GLU A 168 -10.27 25.13 5.44
C GLU A 168 -10.78 23.93 4.60
N PRO A 169 -11.91 23.28 5.01
CA PRO A 169 -12.44 22.15 4.30
C PRO A 169 -13.01 22.55 2.93
N VAL A 170 -12.35 22.13 1.85
CA VAL A 170 -12.85 22.27 0.48
C VAL A 170 -13.46 20.95 0.06
N LEU A 171 -14.71 20.99 -0.38
CA LEU A 171 -15.41 19.80 -0.90
C LEU A 171 -15.04 19.58 -2.36
N LEU A 172 -14.27 18.53 -2.65
CA LEU A 172 -14.01 18.09 -4.02
C LEU A 172 -15.06 17.09 -4.48
N SER A 173 -16.03 17.57 -5.25
CA SER A 173 -17.06 16.72 -5.87
C SER A 173 -16.52 15.83 -7.01
N THR A 174 -15.27 16.08 -7.44
CA THR A 174 -14.54 15.38 -8.52
C THR A 174 -13.80 14.11 -8.07
N ALA A 175 -13.73 13.83 -6.76
CA ALA A 175 -12.92 12.74 -6.22
C ALA A 175 -13.31 11.35 -6.76
N TYR A 176 -14.61 11.12 -7.01
CA TYR A 176 -15.10 9.86 -7.58
C TYR A 176 -14.64 9.70 -9.05
N GLU A 177 -14.81 10.74 -9.85
CA GLU A 177 -14.43 10.77 -11.28
C GLU A 177 -12.93 10.58 -11.44
N GLN A 178 -12.11 11.22 -10.60
CA GLN A 178 -10.66 11.02 -10.59
C GLN A 178 -10.27 9.58 -10.29
N ARG A 179 -10.91 8.93 -9.32
CA ARG A 179 -10.63 7.54 -9.00
C ARG A 179 -11.01 6.62 -10.16
N MET A 180 -12.20 6.82 -10.75
CA MET A 180 -12.66 6.04 -11.90
C MET A 180 -11.77 6.22 -13.12
N LEU A 181 -11.23 7.43 -13.34
CA LEU A 181 -10.28 7.67 -14.42
C LEU A 181 -8.97 6.90 -14.22
N LYS A 182 -8.38 6.91 -13.03
CA LYS A 182 -7.17 6.15 -12.72
C LYS A 182 -7.32 4.65 -12.95
N GLU A 183 -8.51 4.10 -12.64
CA GLU A 183 -8.82 2.68 -12.86
C GLU A 183 -9.05 2.35 -14.33
N LYS A 184 -9.68 3.26 -15.10
CA LYS A 184 -10.15 3.00 -16.48
C LYS A 184 -9.27 3.55 -17.59
N VAL A 185 -8.33 4.44 -17.31
CA VAL A 185 -7.40 4.97 -18.32
C VAL A 185 -6.66 3.84 -19.07
N ALA A 186 -6.39 2.72 -18.40
CA ALA A 186 -5.76 1.55 -19.02
C ALA A 186 -6.71 0.73 -19.92
N GLU A 187 -8.04 0.86 -19.74
CA GLU A 187 -9.05 0.05 -20.43
C GLU A 187 -9.69 0.76 -21.66
N SER A 188 -9.35 2.04 -21.91
CA SER A 188 -9.81 2.87 -23.05
C SER A 188 -11.33 2.92 -23.28
N THR A 189 -12.14 2.47 -22.32
CA THR A 189 -13.60 2.42 -22.45
C THR A 189 -14.27 3.65 -21.82
N ASN A 190 -14.98 4.46 -22.62
CA ASN A 190 -15.75 5.64 -22.18
C ASN A 190 -14.93 6.80 -21.56
N LEU A 191 -13.65 6.96 -21.93
CA LEU A 191 -12.79 8.03 -21.41
C LEU A 191 -13.40 9.42 -21.61
N GLN A 192 -13.95 9.70 -22.80
CA GLN A 192 -14.55 11.00 -23.14
C GLN A 192 -15.70 11.36 -22.20
N THR A 193 -16.57 10.41 -21.89
CA THR A 193 -17.69 10.62 -20.96
C THR A 193 -17.19 10.89 -19.54
N LEU A 194 -16.12 10.22 -19.10
CA LEU A 194 -15.53 10.44 -17.77
C LEU A 194 -14.87 11.82 -17.69
N ILE A 195 -14.18 12.26 -18.75
CA ILE A 195 -13.60 13.62 -18.83
C ILE A 195 -14.71 14.67 -18.73
N ALA A 196 -15.78 14.55 -19.53
CA ALA A 196 -16.89 15.49 -19.49
C ALA A 196 -17.54 15.57 -18.10
N ARG A 197 -17.79 14.42 -17.46
CA ARG A 197 -18.36 14.39 -16.10
C ARG A 197 -17.44 15.03 -15.07
N TYR A 198 -16.13 14.78 -15.16
CA TYR A 198 -15.18 15.44 -14.28
C TYR A 198 -15.24 16.96 -14.44
N CYS A 199 -15.21 17.46 -15.67
CA CYS A 199 -15.28 18.87 -15.99
C CYS A 199 -16.58 19.52 -15.47
N ASP A 200 -17.74 18.88 -15.68
CA ASP A 200 -19.01 19.37 -15.16
C ASP A 200 -19.02 19.42 -13.62
N LYS A 201 -18.50 18.38 -12.95
CA LYS A 201 -18.40 18.36 -11.47
C LYS A 201 -17.44 19.39 -10.92
N LEU A 202 -16.36 19.69 -11.64
CA LEU A 202 -15.44 20.75 -11.25
C LEU A 202 -16.13 22.10 -11.28
N ILE A 203 -16.86 22.43 -12.37
CA ILE A 203 -17.60 23.68 -12.50
C ILE A 203 -18.66 23.80 -11.39
N GLU A 204 -19.45 22.73 -11.15
CA GLU A 204 -20.43 22.71 -10.04
C GLU A 204 -19.80 23.01 -8.67
N SER A 205 -18.54 22.60 -8.47
CA SER A 205 -17.86 22.85 -7.20
C SER A 205 -17.42 24.28 -6.97
N LEU A 206 -17.45 25.13 -8.00
CA LEU A 206 -16.96 26.53 -7.90
C LEU A 206 -17.86 27.43 -7.07
N ASP A 207 -19.13 27.13 -6.92
CA ASP A 207 -20.07 27.96 -6.12
C ASP A 207 -19.64 28.11 -4.65
N GLN A 208 -18.89 27.16 -4.10
CA GLN A 208 -18.36 27.26 -2.72
C GLN A 208 -17.36 28.38 -2.52
N PHE A 209 -16.78 28.92 -3.61
CA PHE A 209 -15.75 29.95 -3.56
C PHE A 209 -16.33 31.37 -3.84
N LYS A 210 -17.64 31.49 -3.90
CA LYS A 210 -18.31 32.76 -4.15
C LYS A 210 -18.00 33.80 -3.06
N VAL A 211 -17.38 34.91 -3.47
CA VAL A 211 -17.13 36.05 -2.58
C VAL A 211 -18.39 36.89 -2.48
N THR A 212 -18.95 37.06 -1.28
CA THR A 212 -20.11 37.90 -1.03
C THR A 212 -19.71 39.11 -0.20
N PHE A 213 -19.61 40.26 -0.83
CA PHE A 213 -19.25 41.53 -0.17
C PHE A 213 -20.49 42.41 0.02
N ARG A 214 -20.84 42.68 1.27
CA ARG A 214 -22.04 43.47 1.64
C ARG A 214 -21.74 44.93 2.02
N GLY A 215 -20.59 45.46 1.58
CA GLY A 215 -20.11 46.78 1.91
C GLY A 215 -19.01 46.76 2.98
N GLY A 216 -18.15 47.78 2.98
CA GLY A 216 -16.98 47.87 3.84
C GLY A 216 -15.83 48.57 3.14
N LYS A 217 -14.58 48.39 3.62
CA LYS A 217 -13.40 48.91 2.96
C LYS A 217 -12.98 48.00 1.81
N THR A 218 -12.46 48.60 0.73
CA THR A 218 -11.92 47.84 -0.41
C THR A 218 -10.81 46.84 0.03
N SER A 219 -10.06 47.18 1.08
CA SER A 219 -9.06 46.25 1.65
C SER A 219 -9.66 44.92 2.13
N ASP A 220 -10.88 44.99 2.71
CA ASP A 220 -11.55 43.80 3.25
C ASP A 220 -12.04 42.90 2.12
N LEU A 221 -12.51 43.51 1.01
CA LEU A 221 -12.87 42.75 -0.20
C LEU A 221 -11.65 42.07 -0.82
N ILE A 222 -10.51 42.79 -0.91
CA ILE A 222 -9.28 42.20 -1.45
C ILE A 222 -8.86 41.01 -0.61
N GLU A 223 -8.86 41.10 0.73
CA GLU A 223 -8.50 40.01 1.62
C GLU A 223 -9.44 38.77 1.43
N MET A 224 -10.75 38.99 1.20
CA MET A 224 -11.68 37.94 0.92
C MET A 224 -11.39 37.26 -0.42
N ILE A 225 -11.03 38.02 -1.44
CA ILE A 225 -10.66 37.48 -2.77
C ILE A 225 -9.36 36.68 -2.65
N GLU A 226 -8.34 37.16 -1.98
CA GLU A 226 -7.07 36.47 -1.77
C GLU A 226 -7.27 35.14 -1.02
N LYS A 227 -8.11 35.12 0.01
CA LYS A 227 -8.46 33.89 0.73
C LYS A 227 -9.18 32.89 -0.17
N SER A 228 -10.13 33.38 -1.00
CA SER A 228 -10.84 32.53 -1.95
C SER A 228 -9.89 31.92 -2.98
N ILE A 229 -8.97 32.70 -3.55
CA ILE A 229 -7.94 32.22 -4.48
C ILE A 229 -7.07 31.15 -3.80
N ALA A 230 -6.64 31.39 -2.58
CA ALA A 230 -5.82 30.42 -1.83
C ALA A 230 -6.58 29.08 -1.62
N SER A 231 -7.87 29.15 -1.30
CA SER A 231 -8.70 27.95 -1.14
C SER A 231 -8.93 27.21 -2.48
N MET A 232 -9.00 27.92 -3.61
CA MET A 232 -9.14 27.35 -4.95
C MET A 232 -7.90 26.55 -5.40
N GLN A 233 -6.74 26.75 -4.79
CA GLN A 233 -5.52 25.99 -5.12
C GLN A 233 -5.70 24.47 -4.97
N VAL A 234 -6.56 24.03 -4.06
CA VAL A 234 -6.89 22.60 -3.90
C VAL A 234 -7.56 22.05 -5.15
N VAL A 235 -8.47 22.83 -5.75
CA VAL A 235 -9.17 22.47 -7.00
C VAL A 235 -8.20 22.50 -8.18
N ASN A 236 -7.31 23.48 -8.26
CA ASN A 236 -6.27 23.54 -9.30
C ASN A 236 -5.33 22.30 -9.23
N ASN A 237 -4.89 21.90 -8.04
CA ASN A 237 -4.08 20.71 -7.84
C ASN A 237 -4.82 19.43 -8.26
N ASP A 238 -6.12 19.34 -7.98
CA ASP A 238 -6.99 18.24 -8.42
C ASP A 238 -7.09 18.21 -9.95
N PHE A 239 -7.32 19.35 -10.58
CA PHE A 239 -7.37 19.50 -12.03
C PHE A 239 -6.02 19.15 -12.69
N MET A 240 -4.89 19.61 -12.16
CA MET A 240 -3.58 19.23 -12.69
C MET A 240 -3.35 17.71 -12.64
N THR A 241 -3.77 17.06 -11.55
CA THR A 241 -3.69 15.59 -11.42
C THR A 241 -4.58 14.89 -12.44
N PHE A 242 -5.78 15.40 -12.68
CA PHE A 242 -6.70 14.91 -13.68
C PHE A 242 -6.11 15.04 -15.08
N VAL A 243 -5.63 16.24 -15.47
CA VAL A 243 -5.07 16.52 -16.80
C VAL A 243 -3.83 15.65 -17.05
N ASP A 244 -2.92 15.51 -16.06
CA ASP A 244 -1.72 14.66 -16.17
C ASP A 244 -2.10 13.18 -16.40
N THR A 245 -3.19 12.72 -15.77
CA THR A 245 -3.72 11.36 -15.94
C THR A 245 -4.25 11.11 -17.35
N VAL A 246 -5.05 12.05 -17.90
CA VAL A 246 -5.68 11.86 -19.22
C VAL A 246 -4.76 12.21 -20.38
N ALA A 247 -3.81 13.13 -20.19
CA ALA A 247 -2.85 13.55 -21.22
C ALA A 247 -1.99 12.39 -21.74
N SER A 248 -1.73 11.40 -20.90
CA SER A 248 -0.98 10.19 -21.27
C SER A 248 -1.75 9.23 -22.18
N ASN A 249 -3.08 9.40 -22.32
CA ASN A 249 -3.92 8.53 -23.12
C ASN A 249 -4.12 9.10 -24.54
N THR A 250 -3.88 8.27 -25.56
CA THR A 250 -4.00 8.65 -26.98
C THR A 250 -5.43 8.94 -27.44
N GLU A 251 -6.46 8.43 -26.73
CA GLU A 251 -7.86 8.69 -27.04
C GLU A 251 -8.39 10.02 -26.47
N CYS A 252 -7.58 10.72 -25.67
CA CYS A 252 -7.89 12.05 -25.20
C CYS A 252 -7.80 13.05 -26.38
N THR A 253 -8.83 13.85 -26.60
CA THR A 253 -8.91 14.88 -27.65
C THR A 253 -9.09 16.27 -27.05
N GLY A 254 -8.81 17.33 -27.81
CA GLY A 254 -8.94 18.71 -27.34
C GLY A 254 -10.40 19.15 -27.13
N LYS A 255 -11.34 18.54 -27.86
CA LYS A 255 -12.75 18.94 -27.84
C LYS A 255 -13.34 19.05 -26.42
N GLN A 256 -13.11 18.07 -25.56
CA GLN A 256 -13.65 18.11 -24.19
C GLN A 256 -13.09 19.27 -23.37
N PHE A 257 -11.86 19.66 -23.64
CA PHE A 257 -11.22 20.80 -22.96
C PHE A 257 -11.69 22.13 -23.53
N VAL A 258 -11.95 22.22 -24.84
CA VAL A 258 -12.64 23.39 -25.47
C VAL A 258 -13.99 23.58 -24.78
N ASP A 259 -14.83 22.54 -24.79
CA ASP A 259 -16.16 22.58 -24.15
C ASP A 259 -16.07 22.94 -22.66
N PHE A 260 -15.06 22.48 -21.96
CA PHE A 260 -14.82 22.81 -20.55
C PHE A 260 -14.47 24.28 -20.34
N PHE A 261 -13.49 24.81 -21.09
CA PHE A 261 -13.07 26.20 -20.92
C PHE A 261 -14.16 27.18 -21.38
N GLU A 262 -14.93 26.85 -22.41
CA GLU A 262 -16.11 27.64 -22.81
C GLU A 262 -17.17 27.69 -21.70
N LYS A 263 -17.51 26.55 -21.11
CA LYS A 263 -18.42 26.48 -19.96
C LYS A 263 -17.89 27.25 -18.74
N LEU A 264 -16.60 27.19 -18.50
CA LEU A 264 -15.99 27.90 -17.39
C LEU A 264 -16.03 29.43 -17.60
N LEU A 265 -15.76 29.90 -18.81
CA LEU A 265 -15.91 31.31 -19.17
C LEU A 265 -17.36 31.77 -19.00
N GLN A 266 -18.32 31.03 -19.52
CA GLN A 266 -19.75 31.33 -19.38
C GLN A 266 -20.18 31.37 -17.90
N TYR A 267 -19.67 30.44 -17.09
CA TYR A 267 -20.02 30.38 -15.67
C TYR A 267 -19.68 31.68 -14.92
N TYR A 268 -18.53 32.28 -15.16
CA TYR A 268 -18.21 33.51 -14.44
C TYR A 268 -18.81 34.77 -15.08
N GLU A 269 -19.06 34.77 -16.39
CA GLU A 269 -19.84 35.82 -17.06
C GLU A 269 -21.24 35.92 -16.47
N ASP A 270 -21.92 34.80 -16.25
CA ASP A 270 -23.23 34.75 -15.61
C ASP A 270 -23.17 35.30 -14.17
N LYS A 271 -22.09 35.02 -13.41
CA LYS A 271 -21.89 35.59 -12.07
C LYS A 271 -21.64 37.10 -12.09
N ASP A 272 -20.95 37.64 -13.09
CA ASP A 272 -20.78 39.08 -13.28
C ASP A 272 -22.14 39.78 -13.51
N ILE A 273 -23.03 39.18 -14.30
CA ILE A 273 -24.38 39.71 -14.54
C ILE A 273 -25.20 39.70 -13.25
N GLU A 274 -25.15 38.65 -12.43
CA GLU A 274 -25.83 38.56 -11.15
C GLU A 274 -25.42 39.68 -10.19
N LEU A 275 -24.12 40.05 -10.17
CA LEU A 275 -23.56 41.02 -9.26
C LEU A 275 -23.73 42.48 -9.73
N ALA A 276 -23.81 42.73 -11.04
CA ALA A 276 -23.93 44.05 -11.63
C ALA A 276 -25.15 44.84 -11.12
N SER A 277 -26.17 44.14 -10.63
CA SER A 277 -27.39 44.79 -10.09
C SER A 277 -27.28 45.21 -8.61
N SER A 278 -26.15 44.95 -7.90
CA SER A 278 -26.12 45.03 -6.44
C SER A 278 -25.18 46.05 -5.81
N THR A 279 -24.01 46.37 -6.38
CA THR A 279 -23.02 47.29 -5.77
C THR A 279 -22.04 47.93 -6.79
N ASP A 280 -21.44 49.08 -6.48
CA ASP A 280 -20.39 49.74 -7.30
C ASP A 280 -19.06 48.94 -7.38
N SER A 281 -18.84 47.94 -6.51
CA SER A 281 -17.64 47.13 -6.49
C SER A 281 -17.83 45.70 -7.00
N TRP A 282 -19.00 45.43 -7.68
CA TRP A 282 -19.36 44.09 -8.19
C TRP A 282 -18.30 43.49 -9.10
N HIS A 283 -17.66 44.28 -9.94
CA HIS A 283 -16.64 43.85 -10.89
C HIS A 283 -15.39 43.23 -10.26
N LEU A 284 -15.11 43.51 -8.97
CA LEU A 284 -14.01 42.92 -8.25
C LEU A 284 -14.38 41.57 -7.57
N CYS A 285 -15.67 41.35 -7.28
CA CYS A 285 -16.10 40.20 -6.49
C CYS A 285 -15.83 38.86 -7.21
N ASN A 286 -15.69 38.86 -8.53
CA ASN A 286 -15.40 37.66 -9.33
C ASN A 286 -13.96 37.55 -9.79
N ASP A 287 -13.03 38.39 -9.30
CA ASP A 287 -11.64 38.36 -9.69
C ASP A 287 -10.94 37.04 -9.26
N ASN A 288 -11.44 36.38 -8.20
CA ASN A 288 -11.01 35.04 -7.82
C ASN A 288 -11.26 34.02 -8.96
N TYR A 289 -12.42 34.05 -9.61
CA TYR A 289 -12.74 33.13 -10.73
C TYR A 289 -11.95 33.48 -11.99
N ARG A 290 -11.72 34.76 -12.30
CA ARG A 290 -10.88 35.18 -13.42
C ARG A 290 -9.45 34.69 -13.25
N PHE A 291 -8.90 34.90 -12.06
CA PHE A 291 -7.55 34.43 -11.72
C PHE A 291 -7.49 32.90 -11.81
N PHE A 292 -8.46 32.20 -11.25
CA PHE A 292 -8.52 30.73 -11.26
C PHE A 292 -8.61 30.17 -12.70
N ASN A 293 -9.46 30.75 -13.56
CA ASN A 293 -9.55 30.33 -14.96
C ASN A 293 -8.21 30.47 -15.70
N TYR A 294 -7.53 31.60 -15.47
CA TYR A 294 -6.20 31.85 -16.04
C TYR A 294 -5.18 30.81 -15.55
N GLU A 295 -5.18 30.53 -14.26
CA GLU A 295 -4.29 29.55 -13.64
C GLU A 295 -4.56 28.11 -14.13
N LEU A 296 -5.82 27.71 -14.27
CA LEU A 296 -6.19 26.43 -14.85
C LEU A 296 -5.70 26.28 -16.30
N PHE A 297 -5.86 27.34 -17.10
CA PHE A 297 -5.42 27.32 -18.49
C PHE A 297 -3.90 27.20 -18.61
N LEU A 298 -3.14 27.94 -17.79
CA LEU A 298 -1.68 27.81 -17.75
C LEU A 298 -1.24 26.41 -17.29
N SER A 299 -1.86 25.89 -16.26
CA SER A 299 -1.57 24.55 -15.73
C SER A 299 -1.86 23.46 -16.76
N PHE A 300 -3.01 23.55 -17.42
CA PHE A 300 -3.39 22.67 -18.54
C PHE A 300 -2.34 22.72 -19.65
N SER A 301 -1.99 23.91 -20.12
CA SER A 301 -1.03 24.10 -21.21
C SER A 301 0.35 23.52 -20.85
N ALA A 302 0.81 23.74 -19.61
CA ALA A 302 2.09 23.22 -19.14
C ALA A 302 2.11 21.67 -19.10
N ILE A 303 1.00 21.04 -18.66
CA ILE A 303 0.90 19.58 -18.62
C ILE A 303 0.80 19.00 -20.04
N MET A 304 0.02 19.60 -20.92
CA MET A 304 -0.06 19.16 -22.33
C MET A 304 1.29 19.27 -23.03
N LEU A 305 2.05 20.35 -22.77
CA LEU A 305 3.43 20.47 -23.26
C LEU A 305 4.36 19.38 -22.72
N LYS A 306 4.26 19.07 -21.42
CA LYS A 306 5.04 17.99 -20.79
C LYS A 306 4.78 16.62 -21.46
N HIS A 307 3.57 16.37 -21.89
CA HIS A 307 3.16 15.13 -22.57
C HIS A 307 3.25 15.21 -24.10
N GLU A 308 3.82 16.29 -24.66
CA GLU A 308 3.97 16.53 -26.11
C GLU A 308 2.63 16.52 -26.88
N ARG A 309 1.51 16.83 -26.20
CA ARG A 309 0.16 16.86 -26.76
C ARG A 309 -0.13 18.20 -27.44
N PHE A 310 0.67 18.55 -28.44
CA PHE A 310 0.51 19.77 -29.24
C PHE A 310 -0.80 19.79 -30.06
N ASP A 311 -1.31 18.61 -30.39
CA ASP A 311 -2.62 18.42 -31.02
C ASP A 311 -3.75 19.03 -30.18
N ILE A 312 -3.78 18.71 -28.89
CA ILE A 312 -4.81 19.20 -27.95
C ILE A 312 -4.65 20.71 -27.70
N ILE A 313 -3.41 21.17 -27.49
CA ILE A 313 -3.14 22.60 -27.29
C ILE A 313 -3.66 23.43 -28.46
N LYS A 314 -3.41 22.98 -29.69
CA LYS A 314 -3.84 23.68 -30.91
C LYS A 314 -5.36 23.76 -31.06
N GLU A 315 -6.12 22.82 -30.52
CA GLU A 315 -7.58 22.84 -30.53
C GLU A 315 -8.15 23.81 -29.50
N VAL A 316 -7.47 24.02 -28.35
CA VAL A 316 -7.96 24.81 -27.20
C VAL A 316 -7.56 26.27 -27.30
N ILE A 317 -6.46 26.63 -28.02
CA ILE A 317 -6.02 27.98 -28.28
C ILE A 317 -6.69 28.53 -29.56
#